data_270ec4c33d7f442bc32f81c6a4db333b
#
_entry.id   270ec4c33d7f442bc32f81c6a4db333b
#
_cell.length_a   1.000
_cell.length_b   1.000
_cell.length_c   1.000
_cell.angle_alpha   90.00
_cell.angle_beta   90.00
_cell.angle_gamma   90.00
#
_symmetry.space_group_name_H-M   'P 1'
#
loop_
_entity.id
_entity.type
_entity.pdbx_description
1 polymer ?
#
loop_
_entity_poly.entity_id
_entity_poly.type
_entity_poly.pdbx_seq_one_letter_code
_entity_poly.pdbx_strand_id
1 'polypeptide(L)'
;SAALTEHVVPCIALRIMSKKSSKTIAYSSDTEKCDAVVAIARGADYLLHEATSLDHALIGHSSARQAGSQAQHAGAKTLVLVHLPPKMRAAKFRAAAAKSFKGNVIVGKDFLRLRF
;
A
#
# COMPACT_ATOMS: atom_id res chain seq x y z
N SER A 1 10.91 -5.78 10.32
CA SER A 1 10.15 -7.05 10.32
C SER A 1 9.60 -7.35 8.93
N ALA A 2 9.28 -8.61 8.68
CA ALA A 2 8.71 -9.09 7.42
C ALA A 2 7.58 -10.07 7.71
N ALA A 3 6.65 -10.22 6.75
CA ALA A 3 5.57 -11.21 6.79
C ALA A 3 5.30 -11.73 5.38
N LEU A 4 4.91 -13.01 5.26
CA LEU A 4 4.45 -13.57 3.99
C LEU A 4 3.13 -12.92 3.58
N THR A 5 2.97 -12.67 2.28
CA THR A 5 1.76 -12.11 1.69
C THR A 5 1.04 -13.15 0.83
N GLU A 6 -0.19 -12.86 0.43
CA GLU A 6 -0.99 -13.73 -0.43
C GLU A 6 -0.78 -13.36 -1.89
N HIS A 7 0.04 -14.13 -2.58
CA HIS A 7 0.34 -13.94 -4.00
C HIS A 7 0.59 -15.30 -4.67
N VAL A 8 0.55 -15.36 -5.99
CA VAL A 8 0.76 -16.59 -6.79
C VAL A 8 2.17 -17.17 -6.65
N VAL A 9 3.14 -16.36 -6.26
CA VAL A 9 4.49 -16.78 -5.88
C VAL A 9 4.81 -16.24 -4.48
N PRO A 10 5.76 -16.85 -3.73
CA PRO A 10 6.12 -16.35 -2.42
C PRO A 10 6.57 -14.88 -2.44
N CYS A 11 5.84 -14.01 -1.77
CA CYS A 11 6.15 -12.60 -1.60
C CYS A 11 6.17 -12.24 -0.11
N ILE A 12 6.91 -11.20 0.24
CA ILE A 12 7.00 -10.73 1.62
C ILE A 12 6.70 -9.23 1.72
N ALA A 13 5.84 -8.87 2.65
CA ALA A 13 5.69 -7.49 3.10
C ALA A 13 6.82 -7.13 4.07
N LEU A 14 7.23 -5.87 4.07
CA LEU A 14 8.33 -5.37 4.89
C LEU A 14 7.88 -4.19 5.74
N ARG A 15 8.40 -4.12 6.98
CA ARG A 15 8.33 -2.93 7.82
C ARG A 15 9.73 -2.47 8.17
N ILE A 16 10.02 -1.23 7.84
CA ILE A 16 11.29 -0.56 8.06
C ILE A 16 11.06 0.61 9.02
N MET A 17 11.86 0.70 10.07
CA MET A 17 11.82 1.81 11.01
C MET A 17 13.18 2.51 11.05
N SER A 18 13.15 3.83 10.92
CA SER A 18 14.34 4.66 11.11
C SER A 18 14.69 4.74 12.60
N LYS A 19 15.90 4.30 12.97
CA LYS A 19 16.39 4.43 14.35
C LYS A 19 16.54 5.89 14.79
N LYS A 20 16.79 6.80 13.84
CA LYS A 20 17.02 8.22 14.12
C LYS A 20 15.72 8.99 14.37
N SER A 21 14.69 8.73 13.60
CA SER A 21 13.43 9.49 13.62
C SER A 21 12.24 8.71 14.17
N SER A 22 12.41 7.41 14.45
CA SER A 22 11.33 6.47 14.80
C SER A 22 10.20 6.39 13.77
N LYS A 23 10.42 6.94 12.57
CA LYS A 23 9.46 6.88 11.47
C LYS A 23 9.46 5.52 10.82
N THR A 24 8.30 5.11 10.35
CA THR A 24 8.09 3.77 9.80
C THR A 24 7.51 3.81 8.39
N ILE A 25 8.07 2.96 7.55
CA ILE A 25 7.55 2.63 6.21
C ILE A 25 7.16 1.16 6.23
N ALA A 26 5.97 0.84 5.75
CA ALA A 26 5.57 -0.51 5.39
C ALA A 26 5.46 -0.62 3.87
N TYR A 27 5.82 -1.78 3.33
CA TYR A 27 5.71 -2.10 1.91
C TYR A 27 4.99 -3.43 1.75
N SER A 28 3.93 -3.46 0.97
CA SER A 28 3.09 -4.66 0.81
C SER A 28 3.76 -5.76 -0.01
N SER A 29 4.67 -5.42 -0.93
CA SER A 29 4.99 -6.25 -2.09
C SER A 29 3.73 -6.56 -2.91
N ASP A 30 3.79 -7.50 -3.85
CA ASP A 30 2.61 -7.95 -4.59
C ASP A 30 1.78 -8.86 -3.69
N THR A 31 0.48 -8.62 -3.63
CA THR A 31 -0.39 -9.33 -2.69
C THR A 31 -1.87 -9.14 -3.00
N GLU A 32 -2.66 -10.16 -2.75
CA GLU A 32 -4.08 -9.99 -2.50
C GLU A 32 -4.29 -9.27 -1.15
N LYS A 33 -5.52 -8.83 -0.90
CA LYS A 33 -5.89 -8.27 0.40
C LYS A 33 -5.71 -9.33 1.48
N CYS A 34 -4.79 -9.11 2.42
CA CYS A 34 -4.51 -10.05 3.51
C CYS A 34 -4.20 -9.36 4.84
N ASP A 35 -4.42 -10.08 5.94
CA ASP A 35 -4.21 -9.57 7.30
C ASP A 35 -2.73 -9.35 7.63
N ALA A 36 -1.83 -10.07 6.97
CA ALA A 36 -0.39 -9.90 7.15
C ALA A 36 0.07 -8.47 6.82
N VAL A 37 -0.46 -7.89 5.72
CA VAL A 37 -0.16 -6.50 5.34
C VAL A 37 -0.73 -5.52 6.36
N VAL A 38 -1.96 -5.74 6.83
CA VAL A 38 -2.57 -4.90 7.88
C VAL A 38 -1.72 -4.91 9.15
N ALA A 39 -1.29 -6.10 9.58
CA ALA A 39 -0.48 -6.25 10.79
C ALA A 39 0.88 -5.54 10.67
N ILE A 40 1.59 -5.73 9.55
CA ILE A 40 2.91 -5.14 9.35
C ILE A 40 2.86 -3.63 9.13
N ALA A 41 1.78 -3.11 8.58
CA ALA A 41 1.56 -1.70 8.33
C ALA A 41 0.97 -0.93 9.52
N ARG A 42 0.68 -1.60 10.64
CA ARG A 42 0.01 -0.98 11.79
C ARG A 42 0.70 0.31 12.25
N GLY A 43 -0.02 1.43 12.17
CA GLY A 43 0.45 2.75 12.56
C GLY A 43 1.63 3.29 11.75
N ALA A 44 1.92 2.75 10.57
CA ALA A 44 3.02 3.22 9.73
C ALA A 44 2.82 4.66 9.27
N ASP A 45 3.90 5.43 9.19
CA ASP A 45 3.85 6.78 8.61
C ASP A 45 3.55 6.73 7.13
N TYR A 46 4.11 5.74 6.42
CA TYR A 46 3.82 5.44 5.02
C TYR A 46 3.55 3.96 4.84
N LEU A 47 2.43 3.63 4.19
CA LEU A 47 2.19 2.32 3.61
C LEU A 47 2.33 2.43 2.09
N LEU A 48 3.37 1.83 1.53
CA LEU A 48 3.50 1.60 0.09
C LEU A 48 2.75 0.32 -0.23
N HIS A 49 1.67 0.44 -0.99
CA HIS A 49 0.81 -0.71 -1.33
C HIS A 49 0.61 -0.82 -2.83
N GLU A 50 0.71 -2.04 -3.35
CA GLU A 50 0.40 -2.31 -4.74
C GLU A 50 -1.05 -1.96 -5.07
N ALA A 51 -1.31 -1.60 -6.33
CA ALA A 51 -2.65 -1.32 -6.84
C ALA A 51 -2.70 -1.54 -8.36
N THR A 52 -2.92 -2.77 -8.78
CA THR A 52 -2.95 -3.13 -10.21
C THR A 52 -4.27 -2.80 -10.90
N SER A 53 -5.32 -2.45 -10.15
CA SER A 53 -6.65 -2.12 -10.67
C SER A 53 -7.35 -1.07 -9.78
N LEU A 54 -8.50 -0.57 -10.21
CA LEU A 54 -9.24 0.46 -9.47
C LEU A 54 -10.07 -0.13 -8.31
N ASP A 55 -11.11 -0.89 -8.62
CA ASP A 55 -12.11 -1.36 -7.65
C ASP A 55 -12.12 -2.87 -7.47
N HIS A 56 -11.80 -3.65 -8.52
CA HIS A 56 -11.84 -5.11 -8.52
C HIS A 56 -10.43 -5.68 -8.59
N ALA A 57 -10.10 -6.56 -7.67
CA ALA A 57 -8.79 -7.21 -7.63
C ALA A 57 -8.60 -8.18 -8.80
N LEU A 58 -7.35 -8.31 -9.24
CA LEU A 58 -6.87 -9.40 -10.07
C LEU A 58 -6.31 -10.51 -9.17
N ILE A 59 -6.27 -11.73 -9.68
CA ILE A 59 -5.69 -12.88 -8.94
C ILE A 59 -4.24 -12.55 -8.54
N GLY A 60 -3.91 -12.76 -7.29
CA GLY A 60 -2.60 -12.46 -6.72
C GLY A 60 -2.33 -10.99 -6.43
N HIS A 61 -3.26 -10.08 -6.72
CA HIS A 61 -3.05 -8.64 -6.60
C HIS A 61 -4.19 -7.92 -5.88
N SER A 62 -3.94 -6.67 -5.51
CA SER A 62 -4.94 -5.79 -4.89
C SER A 62 -5.39 -4.69 -5.83
N SER A 63 -6.62 -4.22 -5.63
CA SER A 63 -7.12 -2.97 -6.21
C SER A 63 -6.74 -1.77 -5.35
N ALA A 64 -6.78 -0.56 -5.93
CA ALA A 64 -6.60 0.69 -5.20
C ALA A 64 -7.61 0.84 -4.04
N ARG A 65 -8.86 0.41 -4.24
CA ARG A 65 -9.88 0.40 -3.18
C ARG A 65 -9.52 -0.55 -2.04
N GLN A 66 -8.97 -1.73 -2.35
CA GLN A 66 -8.51 -2.68 -1.33
C GLN A 66 -7.28 -2.17 -0.59
N ALA A 67 -6.30 -1.56 -1.31
CA ALA A 67 -5.16 -0.90 -0.69
C ALA A 67 -5.61 0.19 0.30
N GLY A 68 -6.60 1.00 -0.08
CA GLY A 68 -7.24 1.96 0.83
C GLY A 68 -7.85 1.31 2.06
N SER A 69 -8.59 0.21 1.88
CA SER A 69 -9.18 -0.55 2.99
C SER A 69 -8.11 -1.08 3.95
N GLN A 70 -7.03 -1.66 3.44
CA GLN A 70 -5.94 -2.16 4.28
C GLN A 70 -5.20 -1.03 5.01
N ALA A 71 -4.95 0.10 4.34
CA ALA A 71 -4.37 1.29 4.97
C ALA A 71 -5.25 1.81 6.13
N GLN A 72 -6.58 1.83 5.94
CA GLN A 72 -7.54 2.25 6.97
C GLN A 72 -7.51 1.31 8.18
N HIS A 73 -7.55 -0.01 7.95
CA HIS A 73 -7.50 -1.00 9.04
C HIS A 73 -6.16 -1.00 9.78
N ALA A 74 -5.06 -0.75 9.06
CA ALA A 74 -3.74 -0.62 9.66
C ALA A 74 -3.56 0.68 10.45
N GLY A 75 -4.40 1.69 10.24
CA GLY A 75 -4.20 3.02 10.81
C GLY A 75 -2.96 3.70 10.25
N ALA A 76 -2.59 3.43 9.00
CA ALA A 76 -1.48 4.11 8.34
C ALA A 76 -1.81 5.60 8.16
N LYS A 77 -0.78 6.47 8.19
CA LYS A 77 -1.00 7.91 8.05
C LYS A 77 -1.11 8.33 6.59
N THR A 78 -0.28 7.75 5.73
CA THR A 78 -0.25 8.01 4.30
C THR A 78 -0.18 6.70 3.54
N LEU A 79 -1.05 6.55 2.55
CA LEU A 79 -1.02 5.45 1.58
C LEU A 79 -0.32 5.93 0.31
N VAL A 80 0.70 5.21 -0.13
CA VAL A 80 1.37 5.41 -1.42
C VAL A 80 1.02 4.23 -2.31
N LEU A 81 0.27 4.48 -3.38
CA LEU A 81 -0.07 3.44 -4.36
C LEU A 81 1.13 3.21 -5.28
N VAL A 82 1.54 1.95 -5.40
CA VAL A 82 2.66 1.50 -6.25
C VAL A 82 2.23 0.32 -7.12
N HIS A 83 3.13 -0.20 -7.96
CA HIS A 83 2.83 -1.31 -8.89
C HIS A 83 1.58 -1.03 -9.72
N LEU A 84 1.53 0.16 -10.29
CA LEU A 84 0.39 0.68 -11.02
C LEU A 84 0.45 0.23 -12.49
N PRO A 85 -0.71 -0.02 -13.14
CA PRO A 85 -0.71 -0.39 -14.55
C PRO A 85 -0.19 0.75 -15.43
N PRO A 86 0.46 0.42 -16.57
CA PRO A 86 0.91 1.43 -17.52
C PRO A 86 -0.27 2.27 -18.02
N LYS A 87 0.00 3.56 -18.33
CA LYS A 87 -1.01 4.52 -18.85
C LYS A 87 -2.22 4.75 -17.94
N MET A 88 -2.10 4.43 -16.62
CA MET A 88 -3.17 4.68 -15.67
C MET A 88 -3.44 6.17 -15.48
N ARG A 89 -4.65 6.51 -15.04
CA ARG A 89 -5.02 7.87 -14.63
C ARG A 89 -4.87 8.01 -13.11
N ALA A 90 -3.85 8.72 -12.63
CA ALA A 90 -3.53 8.90 -11.22
C ALA A 90 -4.74 9.38 -10.38
N ALA A 91 -5.52 10.34 -10.90
CA ALA A 91 -6.71 10.84 -10.20
C ALA A 91 -7.76 9.76 -9.94
N LYS A 92 -7.95 8.80 -10.87
CA LYS A 92 -8.88 7.69 -10.67
C LYS A 92 -8.41 6.71 -9.59
N PHE A 93 -7.11 6.39 -9.57
CA PHE A 93 -6.52 5.50 -8.55
C PHE A 93 -6.60 6.15 -7.16
N ARG A 94 -6.26 7.43 -7.06
CA ARG A 94 -6.43 8.18 -5.81
C ARG A 94 -7.88 8.17 -5.33
N ALA A 95 -8.84 8.46 -6.21
CA ALA A 95 -10.26 8.47 -5.86
C ALA A 95 -10.76 7.08 -5.44
N ALA A 96 -10.32 6.01 -6.10
CA ALA A 96 -10.69 4.65 -5.74
C ALA A 96 -10.19 4.27 -4.33
N ALA A 97 -8.94 4.57 -4.00
CA ALA A 97 -8.38 4.34 -2.67
C ALA A 97 -9.10 5.19 -1.60
N ALA A 98 -9.40 6.45 -1.91
CA ALA A 98 -10.08 7.37 -0.99
C ALA A 98 -11.52 6.95 -0.63
N LYS A 99 -12.15 6.07 -1.40
CA LYS A 99 -13.44 5.46 -1.02
C LYS A 99 -13.36 4.65 0.28
N SER A 100 -12.18 4.12 0.60
CA SER A 100 -11.98 3.22 1.73
C SER A 100 -10.92 3.71 2.73
N PHE A 101 -10.25 4.82 2.46
CA PHE A 101 -9.20 5.38 3.30
C PHE A 101 -9.39 6.88 3.50
N LYS A 102 -9.42 7.30 4.77
CA LYS A 102 -9.62 8.72 5.14
C LYS A 102 -8.30 9.52 5.26
N GLY A 103 -7.17 8.83 5.22
CA GLY A 103 -5.85 9.46 5.28
C GLY A 103 -5.38 10.03 3.94
N ASN A 104 -4.13 10.47 3.91
CA ASN A 104 -3.53 11.01 2.69
C ASN A 104 -3.20 9.90 1.68
N VAL A 105 -3.62 10.06 0.42
CA VAL A 105 -3.33 9.13 -0.68
C VAL A 105 -2.39 9.80 -1.69
N ILE A 106 -1.24 9.20 -1.90
CA ILE A 106 -0.26 9.56 -2.92
C ILE A 106 -0.26 8.46 -4.00
N VAL A 107 -0.31 8.85 -5.26
CA VAL A 107 -0.08 7.94 -6.38
C VAL A 107 1.41 7.97 -6.70
N GLY A 108 2.07 6.83 -6.51
CA GLY A 108 3.51 6.69 -6.69
C GLY A 108 3.93 6.92 -8.14
N LYS A 109 5.14 7.40 -8.31
CA LYS A 109 5.82 7.53 -9.60
C LYS A 109 7.31 7.32 -9.38
N ASP A 110 8.02 6.97 -10.43
CA ASP A 110 9.47 6.81 -10.37
C ASP A 110 10.14 8.06 -9.82
N PHE A 111 11.15 7.87 -8.99
CA PHE A 111 11.91 8.93 -8.30
C PHE A 111 11.08 9.80 -7.33
N LEU A 112 9.88 9.35 -6.92
CA LEU A 112 9.13 10.01 -5.84
C LEU A 112 9.98 10.04 -4.56
N ARG A 113 10.14 11.23 -3.99
CA ARG A 113 10.82 11.41 -2.70
C ARG A 113 9.78 11.61 -1.60
N LEU A 114 9.81 10.76 -0.60
CA LEU A 114 9.03 10.91 0.62
C LEU A 114 9.92 11.53 1.71
N ARG A 115 9.36 12.45 2.48
CA ARG A 115 10.06 13.12 3.60
C ARG A 115 9.31 12.80 4.90
N PHE A 116 10.04 12.54 5.95
CA PHE A 116 9.53 12.36 7.31
C PHE A 116 10.48 12.84 8.40
#